data_492a2837398586b3b68abd1dff764dcf
#
_entry.id   492a2837398586b3b68abd1dff764dcf
#
_cell.length_a   1.000
_cell.length_b   1.000
_cell.length_c   1.000
_cell.angle_alpha   90.00
_cell.angle_beta   90.00
_cell.angle_gamma   90.00
#
_symmetry.space_group_name_H-M   'P 1'
#
loop_
_entity.id
_entity.type
_entity.pdbx_description
1 polymer ?
#
loop_
_entity_poly.entity_id
_entity_poly.type
_entity_poly.pdbx_seq_one_letter_code
_entity_poly.pdbx_strand_id
1 'polypeptide(L)'
;MSHINGHISQIIGPVIDVFFDTNGEDPEKVLPKIYDALVVKRNDGSELIIETQQHIGEDTVRCVAMDNTDGLQRGLEVIQTGGPIQMPSGGQIKGRMLNVIGKPIDGMEQLSMTGSFPFTETLLSLKTSLLIKKCLQQVSRLLTCWSLT
;
A
#
# COMPACT_ATOMS: atom_id res chain seq x y z
N MET A 1 4.04 15.13 14.61
CA MET A 1 4.10 15.25 13.16
C MET A 1 2.80 15.86 12.71
N SER A 2 2.84 17.03 12.08
CA SER A 2 1.64 17.68 11.53
C SER A 2 1.15 16.84 10.37
N HIS A 3 -0.01 16.20 10.51
CA HIS A 3 -0.68 15.54 9.41
C HIS A 3 -1.20 16.63 8.48
N ILE A 4 -0.60 16.75 7.31
CA ILE A 4 -1.08 17.68 6.30
C ILE A 4 -2.22 16.97 5.59
N ASN A 5 -3.39 17.62 5.59
CA ASN A 5 -4.57 17.10 4.94
C ASN A 5 -4.54 17.51 3.47
N GLY A 6 -4.74 16.52 2.61
CA GLY A 6 -4.94 16.75 1.19
C GLY A 6 -6.42 16.73 0.82
N HIS A 7 -6.74 17.05 -0.43
CA HIS A 7 -8.09 16.88 -0.97
C HIS A 7 -8.08 16.25 -2.35
N ILE A 8 -9.15 15.53 -2.64
CA ILE A 8 -9.31 14.88 -3.93
C ILE A 8 -9.47 15.97 -5.01
N SER A 9 -8.53 16.00 -5.95
CA SER A 9 -8.56 16.87 -7.12
C SER A 9 -9.31 16.23 -8.28
N GLN A 10 -9.03 14.97 -8.58
CA GLN A 10 -9.60 14.25 -9.71
C GLN A 10 -9.82 12.77 -9.39
N ILE A 11 -10.85 12.17 -9.98
CA ILE A 11 -11.16 10.75 -9.86
C ILE A 11 -11.32 10.17 -11.27
N ILE A 12 -10.55 9.14 -11.59
CA ILE A 12 -10.55 8.44 -12.89
C ILE A 12 -10.65 6.94 -12.62
N GLY A 13 -11.88 6.44 -12.41
CA GLY A 13 -12.08 5.04 -12.02
C GLY A 13 -11.38 4.74 -10.68
N PRO A 14 -10.45 3.77 -10.63
CA PRO A 14 -9.71 3.45 -9.40
C PRO A 14 -8.55 4.41 -9.12
N VAL A 15 -8.22 5.32 -10.06
CA VAL A 15 -7.13 6.28 -9.91
C VAL A 15 -7.67 7.58 -9.34
N ILE A 16 -7.04 8.07 -8.29
CA ILE A 16 -7.44 9.27 -7.56
C ILE A 16 -6.23 10.20 -7.48
N ASP A 17 -6.38 11.41 -8.00
CA ASP A 17 -5.36 12.44 -7.85
C ASP A 17 -5.70 13.30 -6.61
N VAL A 18 -4.76 13.39 -5.71
CA VAL A 18 -4.87 14.12 -4.43
C VAL A 18 -3.95 15.34 -4.47
N PHE A 19 -4.51 16.48 -4.16
CA PHE A 19 -3.77 17.72 -4.02
C PHE A 19 -3.46 17.96 -2.54
N PHE A 20 -2.21 18.31 -2.25
CA PHE A 20 -1.74 18.70 -0.92
C PHE A 20 -1.33 20.17 -0.95
N ASP A 21 -1.77 20.94 0.03
CA ASP A 21 -1.36 22.33 0.15
C ASP A 21 -0.01 22.39 0.89
N THR A 22 1.05 22.58 0.13
CA THR A 22 2.42 22.64 0.68
C THR A 22 2.73 23.95 1.37
N ASN A 23 1.89 25.00 1.19
CA ASN A 23 2.10 26.34 1.78
C ASN A 23 3.52 26.90 1.60
N GLY A 24 4.25 26.43 0.59
CA GLY A 24 5.63 26.85 0.30
C GLY A 24 6.70 26.11 1.10
N GLU A 25 6.34 25.04 1.81
CA GLU A 25 7.31 24.11 2.40
C GLU A 25 7.88 23.15 1.31
N ASP A 26 9.01 22.54 1.61
CA ASP A 26 9.63 21.58 0.69
C ASP A 26 8.67 20.42 0.38
N PRO A 27 8.30 20.17 -0.90
CA PRO A 27 7.36 19.09 -1.27
C PRO A 27 7.77 17.72 -0.77
N GLU A 28 9.07 17.44 -0.70
CA GLU A 28 9.60 16.15 -0.21
C GLU A 28 9.27 15.86 1.28
N LYS A 29 8.97 16.90 2.06
CA LYS A 29 8.64 16.76 3.49
C LYS A 29 7.14 16.67 3.73
N VAL A 30 6.36 17.23 2.83
CA VAL A 30 4.91 17.39 2.92
C VAL A 30 4.18 16.25 2.25
N LEU A 31 4.65 15.86 1.06
CA LEU A 31 4.01 14.82 0.26
C LEU A 31 4.24 13.42 0.85
N PRO A 32 3.23 12.54 0.78
CA PRO A 32 3.39 11.13 1.16
C PRO A 32 4.41 10.45 0.24
N LYS A 33 5.16 9.52 0.79
CA LYS A 33 6.10 8.71 0.02
C LYS A 33 5.35 7.75 -0.91
N ILE A 34 6.03 7.27 -1.94
CA ILE A 34 5.50 6.22 -2.82
C ILE A 34 5.22 4.96 -1.97
N TYR A 35 4.05 4.37 -2.17
CA TYR A 35 3.47 3.24 -1.42
C TYR A 35 2.93 3.59 -0.02
N ASP A 36 2.96 4.86 0.39
CA ASP A 36 2.26 5.24 1.62
C ASP A 36 0.75 5.15 1.44
N ALA A 37 0.08 4.71 2.50
CA ALA A 37 -1.36 4.64 2.57
C ALA A 37 -1.96 5.98 2.98
N LEU A 38 -3.05 6.33 2.34
CA LEU A 38 -3.86 7.50 2.68
C LEU A 38 -5.29 7.06 2.96
N VAL A 39 -5.98 7.77 3.83
CA VAL A 39 -7.38 7.51 4.19
C VAL A 39 -8.25 8.64 3.69
N VAL A 40 -9.25 8.30 2.89
CA VAL A 40 -10.32 9.21 2.45
C VAL A 40 -11.55 8.97 3.31
N LYS A 41 -12.05 9.99 3.98
CA LYS A 41 -13.31 9.93 4.70
C LYS A 41 -14.47 10.24 3.75
N ARG A 42 -15.35 9.28 3.56
CA ARG A 42 -16.57 9.47 2.77
C ARG A 42 -17.67 10.16 3.58
N ASN A 43 -18.62 10.77 2.90
CA ASN A 43 -19.76 11.44 3.52
C ASN A 43 -20.70 10.48 4.27
N ASP A 44 -20.68 9.21 3.94
CA ASP A 44 -21.43 8.13 4.61
C ASP A 44 -20.76 7.61 5.90
N GLY A 45 -19.60 8.17 6.25
CA GLY A 45 -18.81 7.76 7.41
C GLY A 45 -17.89 6.56 7.15
N SER A 46 -17.90 5.99 5.96
CA SER A 46 -16.97 4.92 5.58
C SER A 46 -15.58 5.48 5.23
N GLU A 47 -14.56 4.68 5.45
CA GLU A 47 -13.18 5.02 5.12
C GLU A 47 -12.73 4.24 3.89
N LEU A 48 -12.16 4.94 2.91
CA LEU A 48 -11.50 4.34 1.77
C LEU A 48 -9.99 4.49 1.93
N ILE A 49 -9.27 3.39 1.81
CA ILE A 49 -7.81 3.40 1.77
C ILE A 49 -7.36 3.48 0.31
N ILE A 50 -6.44 4.42 0.06
CA ILE A 50 -5.79 4.61 -1.23
C ILE A 50 -4.28 4.55 -1.03
N GLU A 51 -3.55 4.06 -2.02
CA GLU A 51 -2.09 3.92 -1.98
C GLU A 51 -1.44 4.90 -2.96
N THR A 52 -0.41 5.60 -2.50
CA THR A 52 0.39 6.52 -3.31
C THR A 52 1.21 5.75 -4.34
N GLN A 53 1.07 6.06 -5.64
CA GLN A 53 1.81 5.41 -6.71
C GLN A 53 2.83 6.33 -7.38
N GLN A 54 2.50 7.61 -7.54
CA GLN A 54 3.34 8.54 -8.28
C GLN A 54 3.09 9.99 -7.86
N HIS A 55 4.12 10.80 -7.84
CA HIS A 55 4.01 12.25 -7.79
C HIS A 55 3.87 12.80 -9.21
N ILE A 56 2.84 13.62 -9.48
CA ILE A 56 2.58 14.18 -10.81
C ILE A 56 3.13 15.60 -10.93
N GLY A 57 3.27 16.30 -9.84
CA GLY A 57 3.75 17.69 -9.77
C GLY A 57 4.28 18.00 -8.38
N GLU A 58 4.45 19.27 -8.11
CA GLU A 58 4.98 19.72 -6.83
C GLU A 58 4.01 19.48 -5.67
N ASP A 59 2.69 19.49 -5.93
CA ASP A 59 1.65 19.41 -4.92
C ASP A 59 0.61 18.31 -5.18
N THR A 60 0.75 17.55 -6.27
CA THR A 60 -0.25 16.56 -6.66
C THR A 60 0.32 15.15 -6.67
N VAL A 61 -0.38 14.25 -6.03
CA VAL A 61 0.00 12.85 -5.90
C VAL A 61 -1.07 11.95 -6.52
N ARG A 62 -0.65 11.01 -7.36
CA ARG A 62 -1.51 9.98 -7.93
C ARG A 62 -1.56 8.76 -7.04
N CYS A 63 -2.78 8.37 -6.69
CA CYS A 63 -3.06 7.25 -5.81
C CYS A 63 -3.98 6.24 -6.50
N VAL A 64 -3.97 5.02 -6.01
CA VAL A 64 -4.86 3.94 -6.45
C VAL A 64 -5.74 3.51 -5.28
N ALA A 65 -7.04 3.43 -5.52
CA ALA A 65 -8.00 2.97 -4.52
C ALA A 65 -7.88 1.46 -4.30
N MET A 66 -7.90 1.04 -3.03
CA MET A 66 -7.86 -0.37 -2.64
C MET A 66 -9.26 -0.98 -2.51
N ASP A 67 -10.30 -0.17 -2.67
CA ASP A 67 -11.69 -0.59 -2.62
C ASP A 67 -12.51 0.23 -3.63
N ASN A 68 -13.82 0.00 -3.68
CA ASN A 68 -14.73 0.66 -4.60
C ASN A 68 -14.71 2.19 -4.43
N THR A 69 -14.68 2.90 -5.56
CA THR A 69 -14.64 4.36 -5.63
C THR A 69 -16.02 5.00 -5.75
N ASP A 70 -17.10 4.20 -5.69
CA ASP A 70 -18.47 4.72 -5.80
C ASP A 70 -18.79 5.72 -4.69
N GLY A 71 -19.44 6.82 -5.07
CA GLY A 71 -19.83 7.87 -4.15
C GLY A 71 -18.72 8.84 -3.74
N LEU A 72 -17.51 8.69 -4.26
CA LEU A 72 -16.45 9.67 -4.04
C LEU A 72 -16.76 10.98 -4.77
N GLN A 73 -16.43 12.08 -4.12
CA GLN A 73 -16.56 13.42 -4.65
C GLN A 73 -15.22 14.15 -4.63
N ARG A 74 -15.06 15.10 -5.54
CA ARG A 74 -13.93 16.04 -5.47
C ARG A 74 -14.03 16.90 -4.22
N GLY A 75 -12.89 17.27 -3.65
CA GLY A 75 -12.81 18.09 -2.46
C GLY A 75 -12.95 17.32 -1.13
N LEU A 76 -13.14 15.99 -1.17
CA LEU A 76 -13.10 15.18 0.06
C LEU A 76 -11.71 15.22 0.69
N GLU A 77 -11.70 15.29 2.00
CA GLU A 77 -10.48 15.31 2.80
C GLU A 77 -9.74 13.97 2.76
N VAL A 78 -8.44 14.05 2.59
CA VAL A 78 -7.52 12.90 2.56
C VAL A 78 -6.49 13.06 3.66
N ILE A 79 -6.36 12.05 4.50
CA ILE A 79 -5.47 12.04 5.66
C ILE A 79 -4.31 11.08 5.40
N GLN A 80 -3.08 11.53 5.69
CA GLN A 80 -1.90 10.68 5.63
C GLN A 80 -1.84 9.75 6.84
N THR A 81 -1.57 8.45 6.61
CA THR A 81 -1.36 7.48 7.71
C THR A 81 0.09 7.44 8.20
N GLY A 82 1.01 8.02 7.45
CA GLY A 82 2.44 8.07 7.77
C GLY A 82 3.21 6.79 7.49
N GLY A 83 2.66 5.88 6.70
CA GLY A 83 3.34 4.66 6.28
C GLY A 83 2.53 3.80 5.31
N PRO A 84 3.10 2.72 4.80
CA PRO A 84 2.45 1.82 3.86
C PRO A 84 1.32 1.00 4.51
N ILE A 85 0.49 0.37 3.67
CA ILE A 85 -0.57 -0.55 4.12
C ILE A 85 0.06 -1.68 4.93
N GLN A 86 -0.47 -1.90 6.13
CA GLN A 86 0.03 -2.92 7.04
C GLN A 86 -0.89 -4.13 7.06
N MET A 87 -0.30 -5.31 6.97
CA MET A 87 -1.00 -6.58 7.06
C MET A 87 -0.67 -7.28 8.38
N PRO A 88 -1.67 -7.84 9.07
CA PRO A 88 -1.41 -8.65 10.25
C PRO A 88 -0.61 -9.89 9.88
N SER A 89 0.21 -10.38 10.81
CA SER A 89 1.06 -11.55 10.61
C SER A 89 1.02 -12.50 11.80
N GLY A 90 1.59 -13.70 11.61
CA GLY A 90 1.71 -14.70 12.67
C GLY A 90 0.67 -15.83 12.59
N GLY A 91 0.56 -16.59 13.66
CA GLY A 91 -0.30 -17.78 13.71
C GLY A 91 -1.80 -17.49 13.64
N GLN A 92 -2.21 -16.30 14.05
CA GLN A 92 -3.61 -15.88 14.13
C GLN A 92 -4.28 -15.67 12.77
N ILE A 93 -3.50 -15.52 11.69
CA ILE A 93 -4.04 -15.37 10.32
C ILE A 93 -4.26 -16.70 9.62
N LYS A 94 -3.79 -17.81 10.20
CA LYS A 94 -3.95 -19.14 9.58
C LYS A 94 -5.43 -19.53 9.52
N GLY A 95 -5.88 -19.83 8.28
CA GLY A 95 -7.28 -20.21 8.05
C GLY A 95 -8.28 -19.03 8.03
N ARG A 96 -7.78 -17.78 8.09
CA ARG A 96 -8.59 -16.57 8.02
C ARG A 96 -8.62 -15.99 6.61
N MET A 97 -9.72 -15.35 6.26
CA MET A 97 -9.84 -14.58 5.01
C MET A 97 -9.78 -13.09 5.31
N LEU A 98 -8.82 -12.42 4.69
CA LEU A 98 -8.58 -10.99 4.89
C LEU A 98 -8.72 -10.26 3.54
N ASN A 99 -9.17 -9.02 3.59
CA ASN A 99 -9.11 -8.13 2.42
C ASN A 99 -7.70 -7.54 2.25
N VAL A 100 -7.49 -6.75 1.20
CA VAL A 100 -6.18 -6.08 0.90
C VAL A 100 -5.71 -5.14 2.01
N ILE A 101 -6.61 -4.72 2.90
CA ILE A 101 -6.35 -3.78 3.99
C ILE A 101 -6.05 -4.52 5.31
N GLY A 102 -6.06 -5.86 5.29
CA GLY A 102 -5.87 -6.67 6.50
C GLY A 102 -7.11 -6.81 7.39
N LYS A 103 -8.28 -6.34 6.95
CA LYS A 103 -9.55 -6.55 7.69
C LYS A 103 -10.12 -7.93 7.39
N PRO A 104 -10.63 -8.66 8.40
CA PRO A 104 -11.26 -9.96 8.18
C PRO A 104 -12.57 -9.82 7.40
N ILE A 105 -12.78 -10.72 6.44
CA ILE A 105 -14.00 -10.83 5.64
C ILE A 105 -14.73 -12.15 5.89
N ASP A 106 -14.24 -12.95 6.83
CA ASP A 106 -14.77 -14.27 7.20
C ASP A 106 -15.88 -14.22 8.28
N GLY A 107 -16.30 -13.01 8.71
CA GLY A 107 -17.32 -12.82 9.75
C GLY A 107 -16.85 -13.11 11.18
N MET A 108 -15.56 -13.39 11.37
CA MET A 108 -14.97 -13.61 12.70
C MET A 108 -14.42 -12.30 13.29
N GLU A 109 -14.02 -12.33 14.57
CA GLU A 109 -13.46 -11.19 15.28
C GLU A 109 -12.26 -10.55 14.55
N GLN A 110 -12.08 -9.25 14.76
CA GLN A 110 -10.94 -8.51 14.24
C GLN A 110 -9.63 -9.05 14.82
N LEU A 111 -8.62 -9.11 13.98
CA LEU A 111 -7.27 -9.54 14.37
C LEU A 111 -6.52 -8.39 15.04
N SER A 112 -5.73 -8.71 16.05
CA SER A 112 -4.81 -7.75 16.63
C SER A 112 -3.68 -7.44 15.62
N MET A 113 -3.34 -6.17 15.45
CA MET A 113 -2.23 -5.74 14.58
C MET A 113 -0.84 -6.00 15.18
N THR A 114 -0.77 -6.86 16.20
CA THR A 114 0.49 -7.25 16.82
C THR A 114 1.33 -8.05 15.82
N GLY A 115 2.47 -7.50 15.41
CA GLY A 115 3.34 -8.11 14.41
C GLY A 115 2.90 -7.83 12.97
N SER A 116 2.36 -6.65 12.68
CA SER A 116 2.07 -6.22 11.32
C SER A 116 3.34 -5.93 10.53
N PHE A 117 3.30 -6.22 9.21
CA PHE A 117 4.37 -5.92 8.27
C PHE A 117 3.86 -5.07 7.11
N PRO A 118 4.69 -4.17 6.57
CA PRO A 118 4.35 -3.43 5.37
C PRO A 118 4.20 -4.41 4.19
N PHE A 119 3.04 -4.36 3.55
CA PHE A 119 2.67 -5.31 2.49
C PHE A 119 3.65 -5.29 1.32
N THR A 120 4.08 -4.12 0.91
CA THR A 120 4.92 -3.91 -0.27
C THR A 120 6.36 -4.42 -0.08
N GLU A 121 6.97 -4.18 1.07
CA GLU A 121 8.34 -4.64 1.36
C GLU A 121 8.43 -6.16 1.47
N THR A 122 7.42 -6.79 2.08
CA THR A 122 7.40 -8.25 2.25
C THR A 122 7.31 -8.97 0.90
N LEU A 123 6.55 -8.45 -0.05
CA LEU A 123 6.44 -9.03 -1.39
C LEU A 123 7.74 -8.89 -2.20
N LEU A 124 8.43 -7.76 -2.10
CA LEU A 124 9.72 -7.55 -2.75
C LEU A 124 10.79 -8.50 -2.18
N SER A 125 10.86 -8.66 -0.87
CA SER A 125 11.78 -9.58 -0.21
C SER A 125 11.52 -11.03 -0.59
N LEU A 126 10.27 -11.46 -0.66
CA LEU A 126 9.89 -12.82 -1.10
C LEU A 126 10.24 -13.08 -2.57
N LYS A 127 9.98 -12.13 -3.48
CA LYS A 127 10.36 -12.27 -4.90
C LYS A 127 11.86 -12.40 -5.07
N THR A 128 12.65 -11.58 -4.37
CA THR A 128 14.12 -11.63 -4.42
C THR A 128 14.63 -12.96 -3.88
N SER A 129 14.11 -13.44 -2.76
CA SER A 129 14.50 -14.73 -2.16
C SER A 129 14.16 -15.92 -3.07
N LEU A 130 12.99 -15.91 -3.73
CA LEU A 130 12.58 -16.96 -4.66
C LEU A 130 13.40 -16.96 -5.94
N LEU A 131 13.75 -15.80 -6.48
CA LEU A 131 14.62 -15.67 -7.64
C LEU A 131 16.02 -16.18 -7.36
N ILE A 132 16.61 -15.81 -6.22
CA ILE A 132 17.93 -16.28 -5.80
C ILE A 132 17.94 -17.80 -5.63
N LYS A 133 16.92 -18.38 -4.97
CA LYS A 133 16.81 -19.86 -4.83
C LYS A 133 16.69 -20.56 -6.17
N LYS A 134 15.91 -20.05 -7.12
CA LYS A 134 15.79 -20.63 -8.47
C LYS A 134 17.12 -20.54 -9.25
N CYS A 135 17.81 -19.40 -9.19
CA CYS A 135 19.12 -19.24 -9.82
C CYS A 135 20.15 -20.19 -9.23
N LEU A 136 20.24 -20.33 -7.92
CA LEU A 136 21.17 -21.25 -7.26
C LEU A 136 20.88 -22.72 -7.61
N GLN A 137 19.62 -23.13 -7.71
CA GLN A 137 19.26 -24.48 -8.15
C GLN A 137 19.63 -24.75 -9.61
N GLN A 138 19.51 -23.77 -10.51
CA GLN A 138 19.93 -23.92 -11.90
C GLN A 138 21.45 -24.01 -12.03
N VAL A 139 22.21 -23.21 -11.31
CA VAL A 139 23.67 -23.23 -11.31
C VAL A 139 24.20 -24.56 -10.74
N SER A 140 23.63 -25.07 -9.65
CA SER A 140 24.02 -26.37 -9.09
C SER A 140 23.76 -27.54 -10.05
N ARG A 141 22.66 -27.52 -10.81
CA ARG A 141 22.38 -28.53 -11.84
C ARG A 141 23.36 -28.48 -13.01
N LEU A 142 23.82 -27.31 -13.42
CA LEU A 142 24.82 -27.14 -14.46
C LEU A 142 26.21 -27.64 -14.00
N LEU A 143 26.58 -27.40 -12.74
CA LEU A 143 27.86 -27.87 -12.17
C LEU A 143 27.90 -29.41 -12.01
N THR A 144 26.78 -30.03 -11.63
CA THR A 144 26.71 -31.51 -11.57
C THR A 144 26.75 -32.18 -12.95
N CYS A 145 26.28 -31.51 -13.99
CA CYS A 145 26.36 -32.00 -15.37
C CYS A 145 27.80 -31.93 -15.92
N TRP A 146 28.64 -31.00 -15.41
CA TRP A 146 30.04 -30.85 -15.85
C TRP A 146 31.03 -31.76 -15.12
N SER A 147 30.66 -32.33 -13.97
CA SER A 147 31.52 -33.24 -13.20
C SER A 147 31.39 -34.74 -13.62
N LEU A 148 30.58 -35.05 -14.64
CA LEU A 148 30.33 -36.41 -15.15
C LEU A 148 30.90 -36.61 -16.57
N THR A 149 31.78 -35.70 -17.04
CA THR A 149 32.60 -35.88 -18.25
C THR A 149 34.07 -35.85 -17.87
#